data_5a396142984eb1259d697d9c619e9736
#
_entry.id   5a396142984eb1259d697d9c619e9736
#
_cell.length_a   1.000
_cell.length_b   1.000
_cell.length_c   1.000
_cell.angle_alpha   90.00
_cell.angle_beta   90.00
_cell.angle_gamma   90.00
#
_symmetry.space_group_name_H-M   'P 1'
#
loop_
_entity.id
_entity.type
_entity.pdbx_description
1 polymer ?
#
loop_
_entity_poly.entity_id
_entity_poly.type
_entity_poly.pdbx_seq_one_letter_code
_entity_poly.pdbx_strand_id
1 'polypeptide(L)'
;MRKNTPRSNASRVSIRWKLIVYFAVFVAISILVMWVFQVHLLSNVYEFTKRREMAHSAQELSKYIGKEELDTQAYDHAFDNIMAVTIYRVSENGTFEEIVNIDPTDQQDNVASHQQLQLERYYQKVLDNDGAYTGDFTPEGIEIPRREFPLIRLGESAASHKNSRSNVRLIHLYLTQDSQETSYLMILNASLQPLNSTVAILRVLFMGVFSVLLILASIMVWLLYRRITTPLVKMNESAKQLAHGKYDVEFSADDYREAHELAATLNYASYELSRLDSLQKELIANISHDLRTPLTMIKGYGEVMRDIPGENTAENIQVVIDETTRLSELVNDLLDLSKIQSGARKAMFEAFDLTAAVEEVMRRYDAFTSHQGYHITFISNERANVFADRSMILQVLYNLINNAINYTGEDLSVTVCQSVREGRVRISVTDTGEGIAEDELPQIWNRYYKVDKVHRRAMIGTGLGLSIVKGVLELHNAAYGIESQVGEGSTFWFELDVLDSAQGAHQTLEQLED
;
A
#
# COMPACT_ATOMS: atom_id res chain seq x y z
N MET A 1 -32.95 -0.36 -2.05
CA MET A 1 -32.05 -0.47 -3.22
C MET A 1 -31.51 0.92 -3.58
N ARG A 2 -30.35 1.30 -3.02
CA ARG A 2 -29.63 2.51 -3.45
C ARG A 2 -28.67 2.09 -4.55
N LYS A 3 -28.92 2.54 -5.77
CA LYS A 3 -27.98 2.42 -6.89
C LYS A 3 -26.71 3.21 -6.54
N ASN A 4 -25.65 2.50 -6.14
CA ASN A 4 -24.31 3.04 -6.16
C ASN A 4 -23.91 3.18 -7.64
N THR A 5 -24.14 4.34 -8.22
CA THR A 5 -23.50 4.74 -9.46
C THR A 5 -22.00 4.77 -9.22
N PRO A 6 -21.17 4.08 -10.02
CA PRO A 6 -19.73 4.21 -9.90
C PRO A 6 -19.39 5.69 -10.20
N ARG A 7 -18.81 6.38 -9.19
CA ARG A 7 -18.20 7.69 -9.40
C ARG A 7 -17.27 7.58 -10.60
N SER A 8 -17.55 8.36 -11.64
CA SER A 8 -16.77 8.44 -12.86
C SER A 8 -15.28 8.51 -12.48
N ASN A 9 -14.50 7.56 -12.99
CA ASN A 9 -13.04 7.63 -13.03
C ASN A 9 -12.62 8.76 -13.98
N ALA A 10 -13.02 10.01 -13.67
CA ALA A 10 -12.54 11.18 -14.33
C ALA A 10 -11.02 11.21 -14.14
N SER A 11 -10.32 10.75 -15.17
CA SER A 11 -8.93 11.09 -15.51
C SER A 11 -7.92 11.11 -14.35
N ARG A 12 -7.77 10.03 -13.62
CA ARG A 12 -6.52 9.84 -12.87
C ARG A 12 -5.45 9.47 -13.88
N VAL A 13 -4.62 10.47 -14.21
CA VAL A 13 -3.45 10.29 -15.08
C VAL A 13 -2.66 9.08 -14.62
N SER A 14 -2.33 8.17 -15.54
CA SER A 14 -1.59 6.95 -15.19
C SER A 14 -0.25 7.29 -14.54
N ILE A 15 0.26 6.41 -13.68
CA ILE A 15 1.57 6.55 -13.01
C ILE A 15 2.66 6.82 -14.05
N ARG A 16 2.56 6.25 -15.26
CA ARG A 16 3.48 6.48 -16.39
C ARG A 16 3.57 7.95 -16.75
N TRP A 17 2.43 8.60 -16.97
CA TRP A 17 2.38 10.03 -17.32
C TRP A 17 2.86 10.92 -16.17
N LYS A 18 2.54 10.58 -14.93
CA LYS A 18 3.04 11.34 -13.77
C LYS A 18 4.55 11.29 -13.65
N LEU A 19 5.18 10.12 -13.84
CA LEU A 19 6.63 9.97 -13.85
C LEU A 19 7.29 10.80 -14.96
N ILE A 20 6.74 10.78 -16.17
CA ILE A 20 7.23 11.58 -17.30
C ILE A 20 7.13 13.08 -16.98
N VAL A 21 5.99 13.52 -16.42
CA VAL A 21 5.78 14.93 -16.06
C VAL A 21 6.75 15.35 -14.95
N TYR A 22 6.93 14.55 -13.90
CA TYR A 22 7.88 14.88 -12.82
C TYR A 22 9.31 14.95 -13.34
N PHE A 23 9.69 14.05 -14.24
CA PHE A 23 11.00 14.10 -14.88
C PHE A 23 11.16 15.35 -15.75
N ALA A 24 10.17 15.69 -16.56
CA ALA A 24 10.20 16.89 -17.38
C ALA A 24 10.29 18.17 -16.54
N VAL A 25 9.55 18.25 -15.42
CA VAL A 25 9.63 19.36 -14.46
C VAL A 25 11.00 19.43 -13.81
N PHE A 26 11.57 18.30 -13.41
CA PHE A 26 12.93 18.24 -12.84
C PHE A 26 13.98 18.76 -13.83
N VAL A 27 13.91 18.33 -15.09
CA VAL A 27 14.80 18.80 -16.15
C VAL A 27 14.64 20.30 -16.39
N ALA A 28 13.39 20.79 -16.45
CA ALA A 28 13.12 22.22 -16.65
C ALA A 28 13.67 23.08 -15.50
N ILE A 29 13.48 22.65 -14.25
CA ILE A 29 14.03 23.32 -13.06
C ILE A 29 15.56 23.30 -13.10
N SER A 30 16.19 22.18 -13.45
CA SER A 30 17.64 22.04 -13.54
C SER A 30 18.24 22.99 -14.59
N ILE A 31 17.59 23.10 -15.76
CA ILE A 31 17.98 24.06 -16.81
C ILE A 31 17.84 25.49 -16.30
N LEU A 32 16.75 25.82 -15.65
CA LEU A 32 16.50 27.15 -15.11
C LEU A 32 17.57 27.53 -14.07
N VAL A 33 17.87 26.64 -13.13
CA VAL A 33 18.89 26.85 -12.10
C VAL A 33 20.27 27.08 -12.74
N MET A 34 20.63 26.25 -13.71
CA MET A 34 21.89 26.37 -14.44
C MET A 34 21.97 27.71 -15.21
N TRP A 35 20.88 28.13 -15.85
CA TRP A 35 20.80 29.39 -16.56
C TRP A 35 20.96 30.60 -15.61
N VAL A 36 20.26 30.58 -14.49
CA VAL A 36 20.36 31.64 -13.45
C VAL A 36 21.79 31.70 -12.91
N PHE A 37 22.41 30.57 -12.63
CA PHE A 37 23.78 30.50 -12.12
C PHE A 37 24.77 31.07 -13.15
N GLN A 38 24.67 30.70 -14.41
CA GLN A 38 25.58 31.17 -15.45
C GLN A 38 25.43 32.66 -15.80
N VAL A 39 24.20 33.15 -15.84
CA VAL A 39 23.93 34.50 -16.32
C VAL A 39 24.02 35.54 -15.20
N HIS A 40 23.56 35.22 -14.00
CA HIS A 40 23.49 36.19 -12.92
C HIS A 40 24.52 35.98 -11.80
N LEU A 41 24.72 34.72 -11.37
CA LEU A 41 25.52 34.51 -10.17
C LEU A 41 27.01 34.64 -10.46
N LEU A 42 27.50 34.09 -11.55
CA LEU A 42 28.95 34.04 -11.87
C LEU A 42 29.54 35.48 -12.00
N SER A 43 28.85 36.34 -12.71
CA SER A 43 29.28 37.73 -12.93
C SER A 43 29.28 38.54 -11.61
N ASN A 44 28.21 38.41 -10.82
CA ASN A 44 28.08 39.16 -9.56
C ASN A 44 29.06 38.69 -8.47
N VAL A 45 29.29 37.38 -8.38
CA VAL A 45 30.27 36.82 -7.44
C VAL A 45 31.69 37.25 -7.82
N TYR A 46 32.03 37.23 -9.11
CA TYR A 46 33.34 37.70 -9.56
C TYR A 46 33.59 39.18 -9.23
N GLU A 47 32.61 40.04 -9.53
CA GLU A 47 32.70 41.45 -9.20
C GLU A 47 32.85 41.69 -7.69
N PHE A 48 32.01 41.01 -6.90
CA PHE A 48 32.06 41.13 -5.43
C PHE A 48 33.42 40.69 -4.86
N THR A 49 33.93 39.54 -5.34
CA THR A 49 35.25 39.04 -4.89
C THR A 49 36.35 40.03 -5.26
N LYS A 50 36.32 40.52 -6.50
CA LYS A 50 37.36 41.46 -6.98
C LYS A 50 37.37 42.78 -6.23
N ARG A 51 36.22 43.34 -5.92
CA ARG A 51 36.09 44.55 -5.07
C ARG A 51 36.72 44.32 -3.70
N ARG A 52 36.49 43.16 -3.10
CA ARG A 52 37.03 42.81 -1.78
C ARG A 52 38.56 42.61 -1.82
N GLU A 53 39.07 41.96 -2.85
CA GLU A 53 40.51 41.77 -3.06
C GLU A 53 41.22 43.13 -3.20
N MET A 54 40.69 44.04 -4.03
CA MET A 54 41.27 45.36 -4.24
C MET A 54 41.28 46.17 -2.95
N ALA A 55 40.20 46.16 -2.21
CA ALA A 55 40.13 46.88 -0.93
C ALA A 55 41.13 46.32 0.11
N HIS A 56 41.26 44.99 0.16
CA HIS A 56 42.23 44.33 1.05
C HIS A 56 43.67 44.67 0.63
N SER A 57 43.98 44.59 -0.66
CA SER A 57 45.31 44.92 -1.16
C SER A 57 45.68 46.38 -0.93
N ALA A 58 44.74 47.33 -1.08
CA ALA A 58 44.95 48.72 -0.75
C ALA A 58 45.29 48.93 0.74
N GLN A 59 44.55 48.25 1.63
CA GLN A 59 44.79 48.33 3.07
C GLN A 59 46.12 47.67 3.47
N GLU A 60 46.52 46.56 2.86
CA GLU A 60 47.83 45.95 3.12
C GLU A 60 48.98 46.85 2.62
N LEU A 61 48.89 47.34 1.38
CA LEU A 61 49.90 48.21 0.79
C LEU A 61 50.07 49.53 1.58
N SER A 62 48.99 50.04 2.21
CA SER A 62 49.06 51.24 3.03
C SER A 62 50.05 51.12 4.21
N LYS A 63 50.32 49.93 4.71
CA LYS A 63 51.27 49.64 5.81
C LYS A 63 52.74 49.78 5.39
N TYR A 64 53.00 49.77 4.09
CA TYR A 64 54.35 49.84 3.50
C TYR A 64 54.68 51.20 2.89
N ILE A 65 53.75 52.16 2.94
CA ILE A 65 53.96 53.53 2.50
C ILE A 65 55.12 54.17 3.25
N GLY A 66 56.07 54.75 2.49
CA GLY A 66 57.29 55.36 3.05
C GLY A 66 58.37 54.32 3.41
N LYS A 67 58.24 53.06 3.11
CA LYS A 67 59.27 52.02 3.33
C LYS A 67 59.89 51.57 2.03
N GLU A 68 61.12 51.06 2.07
CA GLU A 68 61.86 50.53 0.89
C GLU A 68 61.19 49.30 0.27
N GLU A 69 60.34 48.60 1.02
CA GLU A 69 59.66 47.36 0.59
C GLU A 69 58.40 47.62 -0.26
N LEU A 70 57.98 48.89 -0.41
CA LEU A 70 56.73 49.25 -1.09
C LEU A 70 56.64 48.71 -2.53
N ASP A 71 57.69 48.89 -3.30
CA ASP A 71 57.74 48.46 -4.69
C ASP A 71 57.60 46.94 -4.82
N THR A 72 58.28 46.17 -3.95
CA THR A 72 58.21 44.70 -3.95
C THR A 72 56.80 44.23 -3.55
N GLN A 73 56.21 44.80 -2.52
CA GLN A 73 54.85 44.44 -2.08
C GLN A 73 53.80 44.88 -3.10
N ALA A 74 53.96 46.04 -3.72
CA ALA A 74 53.06 46.46 -4.78
C ALA A 74 53.13 45.52 -6.00
N TYR A 75 54.34 45.01 -6.34
CA TYR A 75 54.55 44.04 -7.40
C TYR A 75 53.83 42.71 -7.07
N ASP A 76 54.06 42.17 -5.88
CA ASP A 76 53.44 40.91 -5.45
C ASP A 76 51.89 41.03 -5.48
N HIS A 77 51.34 42.07 -4.92
CA HIS A 77 49.87 42.29 -4.92
C HIS A 77 49.31 42.51 -6.32
N ALA A 78 50.07 43.21 -7.21
CA ALA A 78 49.64 43.43 -8.60
C ALA A 78 49.57 42.11 -9.39
N PHE A 79 50.58 41.24 -9.26
CA PHE A 79 50.68 39.98 -10.00
C PHE A 79 49.77 38.89 -9.42
N ASP A 80 49.72 38.74 -8.08
CA ASP A 80 48.89 37.75 -7.43
C ASP A 80 47.39 37.98 -7.69
N ASN A 81 46.99 39.23 -7.70
CA ASN A 81 45.57 39.59 -7.89
C ASN A 81 45.25 40.09 -9.31
N ILE A 82 46.19 40.07 -10.23
CA ILE A 82 46.02 40.51 -11.65
C ILE A 82 45.32 41.89 -11.68
N MET A 83 45.95 42.89 -11.09
CA MET A 83 45.45 44.27 -11.04
C MET A 83 46.57 45.25 -11.19
N ALA A 84 46.35 46.34 -11.88
CA ALA A 84 47.31 47.42 -11.93
C ALA A 84 47.30 48.24 -10.60
N VAL A 85 48.46 48.53 -10.09
CA VAL A 85 48.67 49.32 -8.87
C VAL A 85 49.47 50.56 -9.21
N THR A 86 48.88 51.74 -8.99
CA THR A 86 49.55 53.02 -9.16
C THR A 86 49.44 53.83 -7.88
N ILE A 87 50.55 54.35 -7.40
CA ILE A 87 50.61 55.13 -6.16
C ILE A 87 51.19 56.50 -6.46
N TYR A 88 50.44 57.54 -6.08
CA TYR A 88 50.87 58.95 -6.23
C TYR A 88 51.11 59.58 -4.86
N ARG A 89 52.17 60.30 -4.73
CA ARG A 89 52.40 61.22 -3.63
C ARG A 89 51.66 62.51 -3.92
N VAL A 90 50.91 63.03 -2.93
CA VAL A 90 50.17 64.27 -3.05
C VAL A 90 51.00 65.41 -2.34
N SER A 91 51.48 66.33 -3.11
CA SER A 91 52.23 67.48 -2.57
C SER A 91 51.26 68.56 -2.00
N GLU A 92 51.74 69.43 -1.06
CA GLU A 92 50.94 70.50 -0.50
C GLU A 92 50.41 71.51 -1.55
N ASN A 93 51.05 71.57 -2.71
CA ASN A 93 50.64 72.41 -3.84
C ASN A 93 49.58 71.77 -4.73
N GLY A 94 49.01 70.58 -4.37
CA GLY A 94 48.04 69.87 -5.16
C GLY A 94 48.61 69.15 -6.40
N THR A 95 49.92 68.99 -6.50
CA THR A 95 50.55 68.19 -7.57
C THR A 95 50.70 66.76 -7.15
N PHE A 96 50.49 65.80 -8.14
CA PHE A 96 50.60 64.36 -7.94
C PHE A 96 51.94 63.92 -8.55
N GLU A 97 52.75 63.22 -7.75
CA GLU A 97 54.02 62.60 -8.18
C GLU A 97 53.88 61.13 -8.17
N GLU A 98 54.06 60.47 -9.31
CA GLU A 98 53.97 59.00 -9.43
C GLU A 98 55.16 58.32 -8.76
N ILE A 99 54.95 57.44 -7.81
CA ILE A 99 55.96 56.68 -7.09
C ILE A 99 56.03 55.24 -7.54
N VAL A 100 54.86 54.58 -7.69
CA VAL A 100 54.75 53.20 -8.10
C VAL A 100 53.75 53.10 -9.24
N ASN A 101 54.13 52.37 -10.29
CA ASN A 101 53.24 52.07 -11.42
C ASN A 101 53.54 50.66 -11.94
N ILE A 102 52.70 49.69 -11.57
CA ILE A 102 52.84 48.29 -11.89
C ILE A 102 51.57 47.78 -12.60
N ASP A 103 51.70 47.39 -13.85
CA ASP A 103 50.60 46.76 -14.60
C ASP A 103 51.00 45.36 -15.06
N PRO A 104 50.49 44.31 -14.41
CA PRO A 104 50.84 42.91 -14.77
C PRO A 104 50.20 42.46 -16.09
N THR A 105 49.31 43.25 -16.70
CA THR A 105 48.57 42.80 -17.90
C THR A 105 49.28 43.19 -19.20
N ASP A 106 50.37 43.95 -19.16
CA ASP A 106 51.15 44.48 -20.30
C ASP A 106 50.27 45.00 -21.47
N GLN A 107 49.01 45.32 -21.14
CA GLN A 107 48.15 46.01 -22.08
C GLN A 107 48.64 47.45 -22.10
N GLN A 108 49.35 47.84 -23.13
CA GLN A 108 49.84 49.19 -23.43
C GLN A 108 48.72 50.27 -23.53
N ASP A 109 47.52 49.92 -23.15
CA ASP A 109 46.52 50.93 -22.78
C ASP A 109 46.91 51.53 -21.41
N ASN A 110 48.02 52.25 -21.48
CA ASN A 110 48.56 52.98 -20.39
C ASN A 110 47.48 53.83 -19.75
N VAL A 111 47.13 53.43 -18.55
CA VAL A 111 46.68 54.41 -17.54
C VAL A 111 47.92 55.31 -17.22
N ALA A 112 48.91 55.29 -18.06
CA ALA A 112 50.02 56.16 -18.06
C ALA A 112 49.53 57.58 -18.31
N SER A 113 49.78 58.40 -17.37
CA SER A 113 49.37 59.78 -17.33
C SER A 113 47.84 59.96 -17.24
N HIS A 114 47.27 59.56 -16.11
CA HIS A 114 46.08 60.24 -15.68
C HIS A 114 46.39 61.73 -15.74
N GLN A 115 45.70 62.42 -16.66
CA GLN A 115 45.86 63.90 -16.70
C GLN A 115 45.61 64.45 -15.30
N GLN A 116 46.39 65.40 -14.87
CA GLN A 116 46.32 66.03 -13.51
C GLN A 116 44.87 66.29 -13.10
N LEU A 117 44.00 66.64 -14.04
CA LEU A 117 42.57 66.89 -13.84
C LEU A 117 41.79 65.63 -13.42
N GLN A 118 42.21 64.39 -13.84
CA GLN A 118 41.58 63.14 -13.44
C GLN A 118 42.06 62.75 -12.02
N LEU A 119 43.31 62.91 -11.71
CA LEU A 119 43.87 62.66 -10.39
C LEU A 119 43.22 63.53 -9.32
N GLU A 120 42.95 64.77 -9.65
CA GLU A 120 42.27 65.72 -8.75
C GLU A 120 40.81 65.27 -8.52
N ARG A 121 40.11 64.80 -9.53
CA ARG A 121 38.75 64.19 -9.39
C ARG A 121 38.75 62.92 -8.54
N TYR A 122 39.72 62.07 -8.71
CA TYR A 122 39.87 60.87 -7.90
C TYR A 122 40.15 61.19 -6.44
N TYR A 123 41.02 62.16 -6.22
CA TYR A 123 41.36 62.62 -4.90
C TYR A 123 40.16 63.25 -4.16
N GLN A 124 39.40 64.11 -4.81
CA GLN A 124 38.17 64.65 -4.25
C GLN A 124 37.14 63.52 -3.91
N LYS A 125 36.99 62.58 -4.80
CA LYS A 125 36.08 61.42 -4.54
C LYS A 125 36.47 60.62 -3.32
N VAL A 126 37.72 60.40 -3.09
CA VAL A 126 38.19 59.66 -1.92
C VAL A 126 37.96 60.45 -0.66
N LEU A 127 38.17 61.77 -0.71
CA LEU A 127 37.86 62.70 0.42
C LEU A 127 36.35 62.67 0.75
N ASP A 128 35.48 62.68 -0.25
CA ASP A 128 34.02 62.68 -0.07
C ASP A 128 33.50 61.34 0.43
N ASN A 129 34.31 60.28 0.43
CA ASN A 129 33.95 58.93 0.80
C ASN A 129 34.86 58.34 1.91
N ASP A 130 35.19 59.11 2.91
CA ASP A 130 35.94 58.67 4.10
C ASP A 130 37.27 57.96 3.82
N GLY A 131 37.98 58.35 2.77
CA GLY A 131 39.32 57.89 2.46
C GLY A 131 39.37 56.62 1.54
N ALA A 132 38.24 56.05 1.13
CA ALA A 132 38.21 54.92 0.21
C ALA A 132 36.98 54.97 -0.72
N TYR A 133 37.19 54.72 -2.01
CA TYR A 133 36.11 54.67 -2.98
C TYR A 133 36.32 53.55 -4.02
N THR A 134 35.28 52.81 -4.33
CA THR A 134 35.31 51.77 -5.39
C THR A 134 34.20 52.02 -6.39
N GLY A 135 34.55 52.23 -7.63
CA GLY A 135 33.59 52.51 -8.72
C GLY A 135 33.93 51.83 -10.04
N ASP A 136 32.96 51.83 -10.94
CA ASP A 136 33.10 51.34 -12.29
C ASP A 136 33.44 52.52 -13.22
N PHE A 137 34.54 52.45 -13.94
CA PHE A 137 35.04 53.53 -14.80
C PHE A 137 35.26 53.04 -16.23
N THR A 138 35.16 53.99 -17.19
CA THR A 138 35.62 53.76 -18.55
C THR A 138 37.16 53.78 -18.60
N PRO A 139 37.80 53.29 -19.66
CA PRO A 139 39.26 53.40 -19.83
C PRO A 139 39.75 54.83 -19.79
N GLU A 140 38.89 55.78 -20.17
CA GLU A 140 39.18 57.22 -20.15
C GLU A 140 39.01 57.85 -18.77
N GLY A 141 38.68 57.05 -17.73
CA GLY A 141 38.53 57.49 -16.35
C GLY A 141 37.18 58.17 -16.03
N ILE A 142 36.18 58.02 -16.88
CA ILE A 142 34.83 58.50 -16.63
C ILE A 142 34.05 57.48 -15.81
N GLU A 143 33.49 57.88 -14.68
CA GLU A 143 32.67 57.00 -13.86
C GLU A 143 31.38 56.64 -14.54
N ILE A 144 31.02 55.37 -14.49
CA ILE A 144 29.75 54.84 -14.94
C ILE A 144 28.79 54.76 -13.76
N PRO A 145 27.70 55.55 -13.72
CA PRO A 145 26.76 55.48 -12.62
C PRO A 145 26.16 54.05 -12.52
N ARG A 146 26.16 53.48 -11.31
CA ARG A 146 25.50 52.19 -11.03
C ARG A 146 24.03 52.31 -11.39
N ARG A 147 23.62 51.70 -12.49
CA ARG A 147 22.21 51.48 -12.75
C ARG A 147 21.76 50.39 -11.79
N GLU A 148 20.86 50.70 -10.87
CA GLU A 148 20.04 49.69 -10.18
C GLU A 148 19.37 48.84 -11.25
N PHE A 149 19.66 47.54 -11.26
CA PHE A 149 19.11 46.61 -12.24
C PHE A 149 17.62 46.44 -11.97
N PRO A 150 16.70 46.90 -12.84
CA PRO A 150 15.33 46.46 -12.77
C PRO A 150 15.28 44.99 -13.19
N LEU A 151 14.73 44.17 -12.33
CA LEU A 151 14.33 42.78 -12.62
C LEU A 151 13.50 42.78 -13.91
N ILE A 152 14.04 42.17 -14.96
CA ILE A 152 13.30 41.65 -16.12
C ILE A 152 12.65 42.73 -17.01
N ARG A 153 13.34 43.21 -18.02
CA ARG A 153 12.74 43.51 -19.32
C ARG A 153 13.03 42.38 -20.29
N LEU A 154 12.10 41.47 -20.40
CA LEU A 154 11.99 40.50 -21.51
C LEU A 154 11.70 41.33 -22.79
N GLY A 155 12.64 41.47 -23.68
CA GLY A 155 12.35 41.94 -25.03
C GLY A 155 13.30 42.92 -25.71
N GLU A 156 14.35 43.43 -25.08
CA GLU A 156 15.32 44.25 -25.79
C GLU A 156 16.57 43.47 -26.19
N SER A 157 16.86 43.50 -27.45
CA SER A 157 17.94 42.79 -28.15
C SER A 157 19.27 42.84 -27.40
N ALA A 158 19.72 41.68 -26.91
CA ALA A 158 21.00 41.48 -26.22
C ALA A 158 22.24 41.83 -27.07
N ALA A 159 22.06 42.13 -28.34
CA ALA A 159 23.14 42.40 -29.28
C ALA A 159 23.73 43.81 -29.18
N SER A 160 22.92 44.81 -28.80
CA SER A 160 23.39 46.21 -28.75
C SER A 160 24.21 46.57 -27.50
N HIS A 161 24.06 45.79 -26.40
CA HIS A 161 24.76 46.05 -25.13
C HIS A 161 26.08 45.31 -24.96
N LYS A 162 26.41 44.40 -25.88
CA LYS A 162 27.60 43.56 -25.77
C LYS A 162 28.91 44.32 -26.03
N ASN A 163 28.86 45.34 -26.85
CA ASN A 163 30.04 46.13 -27.18
C ASN A 163 30.38 47.25 -26.20
N SER A 164 29.43 47.73 -25.38
CA SER A 164 29.73 48.79 -24.38
C SER A 164 30.30 48.28 -23.06
N ARG A 165 30.11 46.98 -22.72
CA ARG A 165 30.65 46.40 -21.46
C ARG A 165 32.07 45.88 -21.58
N SER A 166 32.62 45.78 -22.78
CA SER A 166 33.95 45.19 -22.97
C SER A 166 35.11 46.02 -22.41
N ASN A 167 34.87 47.25 -22.00
CA ASN A 167 35.94 48.16 -21.54
C ASN A 167 35.68 48.78 -20.17
N VAL A 168 34.81 48.20 -19.34
CA VAL A 168 34.61 48.73 -17.97
C VAL A 168 35.72 48.20 -17.07
N ARG A 169 36.36 49.10 -16.36
CA ARG A 169 37.40 48.80 -15.36
C ARG A 169 36.86 49.09 -13.97
N LEU A 170 37.16 48.21 -13.03
CA LEU A 170 36.91 48.44 -11.62
C LEU A 170 38.09 49.19 -11.05
N ILE A 171 37.85 50.39 -10.48
CA ILE A 171 38.89 51.18 -9.86
C ILE A 171 38.57 51.30 -8.36
N HIS A 172 39.55 50.98 -7.55
CA HIS A 172 39.54 51.21 -6.12
C HIS A 172 40.52 52.32 -5.80
N LEU A 173 40.03 53.39 -5.26
CA LEU A 173 40.79 54.56 -4.83
C LEU A 173 40.94 54.49 -3.32
N TYR A 174 42.14 54.69 -2.82
CA TYR A 174 42.43 54.66 -1.40
C TYR A 174 43.41 55.76 -1.03
N LEU A 175 43.06 56.55 0.01
CA LEU A 175 43.90 57.59 0.52
C LEU A 175 44.56 57.16 1.84
N THR A 176 45.83 57.31 1.94
CA THR A 176 46.59 57.00 3.16
C THR A 176 47.64 58.10 3.43
N GLN A 177 48.15 58.17 4.66
CA GLN A 177 49.17 59.10 5.05
C GLN A 177 50.37 58.38 5.64
N ASP A 178 51.55 58.94 5.42
CA ASP A 178 52.81 58.52 6.03
C ASP A 178 52.97 59.11 7.42
N SER A 179 53.97 58.63 8.17
CA SER A 179 54.40 59.19 9.49
C SER A 179 54.79 60.64 9.46
N GLN A 180 55.02 61.23 8.29
CA GLN A 180 55.33 62.64 8.06
C GLN A 180 54.14 63.48 7.59
N GLU A 181 52.89 62.96 7.74
CA GLU A 181 51.66 63.60 7.28
C GLU A 181 51.56 63.79 5.75
N THR A 182 52.45 63.17 4.96
CA THR A 182 52.36 63.20 3.50
C THR A 182 51.21 62.26 3.03
N SER A 183 50.30 62.80 2.21
CA SER A 183 49.18 62.02 1.65
C SER A 183 49.60 61.29 0.41
N TYR A 184 49.08 60.00 0.29
CA TYR A 184 49.32 59.19 -0.86
C TYR A 184 47.97 58.70 -1.41
N LEU A 185 47.77 58.89 -2.73
CA LEU A 185 46.61 58.37 -3.45
C LEU A 185 46.98 57.02 -4.14
N MET A 186 46.37 55.96 -3.70
CA MET A 186 46.53 54.64 -4.32
C MET A 186 45.38 54.40 -5.30
N ILE A 187 45.70 53.99 -6.50
CA ILE A 187 44.76 53.63 -7.57
C ILE A 187 44.99 52.17 -7.94
N LEU A 188 44.09 51.31 -7.54
CA LEU A 188 44.09 49.93 -7.94
C LEU A 188 43.07 49.76 -9.07
N ASN A 189 43.49 49.17 -10.18
CA ASN A 189 42.65 49.04 -11.37
C ASN A 189 42.61 47.58 -11.82
N ALA A 190 41.37 47.00 -11.91
CA ALA A 190 41.18 45.65 -12.39
C ALA A 190 40.18 45.62 -13.56
N SER A 191 40.48 44.83 -14.56
CA SER A 191 39.55 44.61 -15.65
C SER A 191 38.40 43.71 -15.20
N LEU A 192 37.16 44.16 -15.40
CA LEU A 192 35.97 43.37 -15.18
C LEU A 192 35.68 42.42 -16.34
N GLN A 193 36.53 42.40 -17.37
CA GLN A 193 36.42 41.33 -18.38
C GLN A 193 36.81 40.01 -17.72
N PRO A 194 35.83 39.13 -17.39
CA PRO A 194 36.20 37.75 -17.13
C PRO A 194 36.93 37.31 -18.38
N LEU A 195 38.13 36.77 -18.22
CA LEU A 195 38.86 36.16 -19.33
C LEU A 195 37.86 35.33 -20.11
N ASN A 196 37.45 35.80 -21.31
CA ASN A 196 36.34 35.22 -22.10
C ASN A 196 36.58 33.72 -22.32
N SER A 197 37.82 33.27 -22.29
CA SER A 197 38.23 31.89 -22.33
C SER A 197 37.84 31.10 -21.07
N THR A 198 38.01 31.63 -19.88
CA THR A 198 37.67 30.93 -18.62
C THR A 198 36.17 30.71 -18.48
N VAL A 199 35.37 31.73 -18.81
CA VAL A 199 33.90 31.60 -18.83
C VAL A 199 33.43 30.63 -19.91
N ALA A 200 34.08 30.63 -21.08
CA ALA A 200 33.78 29.67 -22.15
C ALA A 200 34.09 28.23 -21.71
N ILE A 201 35.23 28.02 -21.08
CA ILE A 201 35.64 26.69 -20.55
C ILE A 201 34.64 26.23 -19.47
N LEU A 202 34.30 27.09 -18.50
CA LEU A 202 33.32 26.77 -17.48
C LEU A 202 31.96 26.42 -18.08
N ARG A 203 31.52 27.14 -19.11
CA ARG A 203 30.27 26.84 -19.81
C ARG A 203 30.29 25.43 -20.44
N VAL A 204 31.38 25.07 -21.10
CA VAL A 204 31.53 23.73 -21.70
C VAL A 204 31.54 22.65 -20.63
N LEU A 205 32.26 22.87 -19.52
CA LEU A 205 32.28 21.94 -18.39
C LEU A 205 30.89 21.76 -17.77
N PHE A 206 30.17 22.85 -17.52
CA PHE A 206 28.80 22.77 -16.99
C PHE A 206 27.85 22.04 -17.96
N MET A 207 27.94 22.30 -19.26
CA MET A 207 27.15 21.55 -20.25
C MET A 207 27.50 20.06 -20.22
N GLY A 208 28.77 19.71 -20.11
CA GLY A 208 29.22 18.33 -19.99
C GLY A 208 28.66 17.62 -18.77
N VAL A 209 28.84 18.20 -17.59
CA VAL A 209 28.32 17.68 -16.32
C VAL A 209 26.81 17.54 -16.36
N PHE A 210 26.10 18.57 -16.87
CA PHE A 210 24.64 18.53 -17.00
C PHE A 210 24.17 17.40 -17.93
N SER A 211 24.84 17.22 -19.07
CA SER A 211 24.51 16.14 -20.00
C SER A 211 24.66 14.76 -19.36
N VAL A 212 25.73 14.54 -18.58
CA VAL A 212 25.94 13.29 -17.83
C VAL A 212 24.84 13.08 -16.80
N LEU A 213 24.50 14.10 -16.02
CA LEU A 213 23.41 14.02 -15.04
C LEU A 213 22.05 13.73 -15.68
N LEU A 214 21.78 14.29 -16.86
CA LEU A 214 20.56 14.06 -17.62
C LEU A 214 20.45 12.62 -18.12
N ILE A 215 21.57 12.06 -18.59
CA ILE A 215 21.65 10.64 -18.98
C ILE A 215 21.42 9.73 -17.78
N LEU A 216 22.09 10.00 -16.66
CA LEU A 216 21.92 9.20 -15.43
C LEU A 216 20.49 9.27 -14.89
N ALA A 217 19.88 10.46 -14.88
CA ALA A 217 18.49 10.62 -14.47
C ALA A 217 17.52 9.88 -15.40
N SER A 218 17.76 9.89 -16.72
CA SER A 218 16.96 9.15 -17.69
C SER A 218 17.05 7.62 -17.46
N ILE A 219 18.25 7.12 -17.21
CA ILE A 219 18.48 5.70 -16.86
C ILE A 219 17.73 5.35 -15.57
N MET A 220 17.84 6.18 -14.54
CA MET A 220 17.15 5.97 -13.26
C MET A 220 15.62 5.90 -13.43
N VAL A 221 15.02 6.84 -14.18
CA VAL A 221 13.59 6.83 -14.49
C VAL A 221 13.17 5.57 -15.24
N TRP A 222 13.98 5.15 -16.22
CA TRP A 222 13.74 3.92 -16.97
C TRP A 222 13.77 2.67 -16.07
N LEU A 223 14.75 2.57 -15.16
CA LEU A 223 14.85 1.50 -14.18
C LEU A 223 13.66 1.46 -13.23
N LEU A 224 13.26 2.61 -12.66
CA LEU A 224 12.09 2.74 -11.78
C LEU A 224 10.80 2.34 -12.52
N TYR A 225 10.63 2.78 -13.76
CA TYR A 225 9.51 2.40 -14.59
C TYR A 225 9.43 0.88 -14.80
N ARG A 226 10.54 0.25 -15.18
CA ARG A 226 10.59 -1.17 -15.47
C ARG A 226 10.40 -2.03 -14.22
N ARG A 227 11.06 -1.65 -13.10
CA ARG A 227 11.07 -2.46 -11.89
C ARG A 227 9.87 -2.23 -10.95
N ILE A 228 9.30 -1.04 -10.93
CA ILE A 228 8.21 -0.71 -10.01
C ILE A 228 6.89 -0.58 -10.75
N THR A 229 6.83 0.26 -11.78
CA THR A 229 5.56 0.61 -12.40
C THR A 229 4.95 -0.55 -13.19
N THR A 230 5.77 -1.27 -13.95
CA THR A 230 5.28 -2.36 -14.81
C THR A 230 4.67 -3.53 -14.02
N PRO A 231 5.30 -4.07 -12.96
CA PRO A 231 4.71 -5.12 -12.14
C PRO A 231 3.40 -4.68 -11.47
N LEU A 232 3.35 -3.47 -10.89
CA LEU A 232 2.14 -2.94 -10.27
C LEU A 232 0.96 -2.81 -11.25
N VAL A 233 1.23 -2.40 -12.50
CA VAL A 233 0.18 -2.32 -13.54
C VAL A 233 -0.34 -3.72 -13.89
N LYS A 234 0.55 -4.71 -14.05
CA LYS A 234 0.16 -6.10 -14.29
C LYS A 234 -0.68 -6.66 -13.15
N MET A 235 -0.24 -6.48 -11.90
CA MET A 235 -0.99 -6.90 -10.72
C MET A 235 -2.39 -6.27 -10.66
N ASN A 236 -2.52 -4.98 -11.01
CA ASN A 236 -3.81 -4.31 -11.07
C ASN A 236 -4.72 -4.88 -12.19
N GLU A 237 -4.16 -5.28 -13.31
CA GLU A 237 -4.91 -5.94 -14.39
C GLU A 237 -5.38 -7.34 -13.97
N SER A 238 -4.52 -8.14 -13.34
CA SER A 238 -4.89 -9.44 -12.74
C SER A 238 -5.95 -9.26 -11.65
N ALA A 239 -5.82 -8.26 -10.77
CA ALA A 239 -6.82 -7.97 -9.73
C ALA A 239 -8.20 -7.59 -10.32
N LYS A 240 -8.22 -6.88 -11.45
CA LYS A 240 -9.49 -6.62 -12.17
C LYS A 240 -10.12 -7.89 -12.72
N GLN A 241 -9.31 -8.82 -13.25
CA GLN A 241 -9.82 -10.11 -13.73
C GLN A 241 -10.38 -10.93 -12.57
N LEU A 242 -9.68 -10.98 -11.43
CA LEU A 242 -10.14 -11.60 -10.19
C LEU A 242 -11.50 -10.99 -9.75
N ALA A 243 -11.65 -9.68 -9.76
CA ALA A 243 -12.91 -9.00 -9.43
C ALA A 243 -14.07 -9.28 -10.41
N HIS A 244 -13.78 -9.76 -11.62
CA HIS A 244 -14.77 -10.20 -12.60
C HIS A 244 -15.03 -11.72 -12.55
N GLY A 245 -14.59 -12.39 -11.50
CA GLY A 245 -14.86 -13.82 -11.29
C GLY A 245 -13.90 -14.76 -12.03
N LYS A 246 -12.77 -14.27 -12.53
CA LYS A 246 -11.70 -15.12 -13.04
C LYS A 246 -10.72 -15.39 -11.90
N TYR A 247 -10.84 -16.54 -11.29
CA TYR A 247 -10.06 -16.91 -10.10
C TYR A 247 -8.75 -17.64 -10.43
N ASP A 248 -8.50 -17.97 -11.70
CA ASP A 248 -7.31 -18.65 -12.22
C ASP A 248 -6.17 -17.69 -12.57
N VAL A 249 -6.24 -16.44 -12.06
CA VAL A 249 -5.21 -15.42 -12.31
C VAL A 249 -4.02 -15.59 -11.38
N GLU A 250 -2.82 -15.46 -11.95
CA GLU A 250 -1.57 -15.49 -11.23
C GLU A 250 -1.02 -14.08 -11.07
N PHE A 251 -0.58 -13.77 -9.85
CA PHE A 251 0.12 -12.53 -9.51
C PHE A 251 1.60 -12.85 -9.31
N SER A 252 2.46 -12.22 -10.09
CA SER A 252 3.92 -12.37 -9.94
C SER A 252 4.60 -11.00 -9.85
N ALA A 253 5.53 -10.88 -8.91
CA ALA A 253 6.41 -9.74 -8.77
C ALA A 253 7.68 -10.21 -8.03
N ASP A 254 8.80 -10.33 -8.76
CA ASP A 254 10.06 -10.87 -8.24
C ASP A 254 11.10 -9.79 -7.96
N ASP A 255 10.79 -8.51 -8.30
CA ASP A 255 11.78 -7.45 -8.30
C ASP A 255 12.10 -6.89 -6.91
N TYR A 256 11.17 -6.93 -5.94
CA TYR A 256 11.37 -6.44 -4.57
C TYR A 256 10.39 -7.09 -3.58
N ARG A 257 10.81 -7.16 -2.33
CA ARG A 257 10.15 -7.92 -1.25
C ARG A 257 8.68 -7.55 -1.08
N GLU A 258 8.34 -6.28 -1.03
CA GLU A 258 6.98 -5.81 -0.78
C GLU A 258 6.01 -6.18 -1.91
N ALA A 259 6.49 -6.19 -3.15
CA ALA A 259 5.68 -6.63 -4.29
C ALA A 259 5.51 -8.16 -4.30
N HIS A 260 6.53 -8.89 -3.89
CA HIS A 260 6.45 -10.34 -3.74
C HIS A 260 5.45 -10.74 -2.64
N GLU A 261 5.51 -10.10 -1.47
CA GLU A 261 4.56 -10.32 -0.36
C GLU A 261 3.12 -9.97 -0.77
N LEU A 262 2.93 -8.88 -1.52
CA LEU A 262 1.62 -8.50 -2.05
C LEU A 262 1.11 -9.53 -3.08
N ALA A 263 1.98 -9.99 -3.98
CA ALA A 263 1.64 -11.02 -4.96
C ALA A 263 1.24 -12.33 -4.28
N ALA A 264 2.00 -12.77 -3.27
CA ALA A 264 1.68 -13.96 -2.48
C ALA A 264 0.33 -13.85 -1.78
N THR A 265 0.04 -12.70 -1.16
CA THR A 265 -1.26 -12.44 -0.50
C THR A 265 -2.42 -12.46 -1.49
N LEU A 266 -2.26 -11.85 -2.67
CA LEU A 266 -3.28 -11.86 -3.73
C LEU A 266 -3.49 -13.25 -4.33
N ASN A 267 -2.43 -14.03 -4.51
CA ASN A 267 -2.52 -15.43 -4.94
C ASN A 267 -3.28 -16.29 -3.94
N TYR A 268 -3.00 -16.12 -2.63
CA TYR A 268 -3.73 -16.79 -1.58
C TYR A 268 -5.22 -16.41 -1.60
N ALA A 269 -5.55 -15.12 -1.73
CA ALA A 269 -6.94 -14.67 -1.85
C ALA A 269 -7.63 -15.23 -3.10
N SER A 270 -6.91 -15.28 -4.24
CA SER A 270 -7.43 -15.88 -5.49
C SER A 270 -7.73 -17.36 -5.33
N TYR A 271 -6.83 -18.10 -4.69
CA TYR A 271 -7.02 -19.53 -4.39
C TYR A 271 -8.25 -19.78 -3.51
N GLU A 272 -8.40 -19.02 -2.40
CA GLU A 272 -9.55 -19.16 -1.51
C GLU A 272 -10.89 -18.80 -2.22
N LEU A 273 -10.90 -17.76 -3.04
CA LEU A 273 -12.07 -17.39 -3.84
C LEU A 273 -12.42 -18.48 -4.88
N SER A 274 -11.42 -19.05 -5.55
CA SER A 274 -11.60 -20.16 -6.49
C SER A 274 -12.20 -21.38 -5.81
N ARG A 275 -11.68 -21.71 -4.62
CA ARG A 275 -12.18 -22.82 -3.80
C ARG A 275 -13.64 -22.61 -3.39
N LEU A 276 -13.99 -21.40 -2.93
CA LEU A 276 -15.36 -21.05 -2.57
C LEU A 276 -16.32 -21.14 -3.77
N ASP A 277 -15.92 -20.65 -4.93
CA ASP A 277 -16.70 -20.72 -6.18
C ASP A 277 -16.94 -22.18 -6.61
N SER A 278 -15.90 -23.01 -6.52
CA SER A 278 -16.01 -24.45 -6.83
C SER A 278 -16.97 -25.17 -5.88
N LEU A 279 -16.85 -24.89 -4.56
CA LEU A 279 -17.77 -25.46 -3.56
C LEU A 279 -19.21 -24.98 -3.78
N GLN A 280 -19.41 -23.73 -4.17
CA GLN A 280 -20.74 -23.17 -4.48
C GLN A 280 -21.36 -23.85 -5.73
N LYS A 281 -20.55 -24.06 -6.78
CA LYS A 281 -21.01 -24.75 -8.01
C LYS A 281 -21.37 -26.22 -7.73
N GLU A 282 -20.55 -26.91 -6.96
CA GLU A 282 -20.81 -28.28 -6.55
C GLU A 282 -22.10 -28.37 -5.73
N LEU A 283 -22.29 -27.45 -4.77
CA LEU A 283 -23.51 -27.34 -3.97
C LEU A 283 -24.75 -27.22 -4.87
N ILE A 284 -24.75 -26.27 -5.83
CA ILE A 284 -25.88 -26.04 -6.74
C ILE A 284 -26.15 -27.29 -7.61
N ALA A 285 -25.09 -27.94 -8.09
CA ALA A 285 -25.22 -29.15 -8.91
C ALA A 285 -25.87 -30.30 -8.12
N ASN A 286 -25.40 -30.52 -6.88
CA ASN A 286 -25.92 -31.58 -6.00
C ASN A 286 -27.39 -31.33 -5.60
N ILE A 287 -27.72 -30.08 -5.21
CA ILE A 287 -29.13 -29.69 -4.94
C ILE A 287 -30.00 -29.96 -6.15
N SER A 288 -29.57 -29.56 -7.35
CA SER A 288 -30.35 -29.72 -8.58
C SER A 288 -30.60 -31.20 -8.89
N HIS A 289 -29.60 -32.04 -8.65
CA HIS A 289 -29.73 -33.50 -8.83
C HIS A 289 -30.73 -34.11 -7.84
N ASP A 290 -30.60 -33.79 -6.55
CA ASP A 290 -31.40 -34.37 -5.47
C ASP A 290 -32.85 -33.88 -5.47
N LEU A 291 -33.14 -32.70 -6.01
CA LEU A 291 -34.48 -32.20 -6.28
C LEU A 291 -35.10 -32.89 -7.53
N ARG A 292 -34.31 -33.17 -8.57
CA ARG A 292 -34.83 -33.72 -9.83
C ARG A 292 -35.34 -35.11 -9.67
N THR A 293 -34.70 -35.96 -8.86
CA THR A 293 -35.06 -37.37 -8.68
C THR A 293 -36.46 -37.54 -8.12
N PRO A 294 -36.85 -36.98 -6.95
CA PRO A 294 -38.20 -37.06 -6.40
C PRO A 294 -39.25 -36.44 -7.33
N LEU A 295 -38.95 -35.30 -7.96
CA LEU A 295 -39.86 -34.66 -8.91
C LEU A 295 -40.16 -35.55 -10.11
N THR A 296 -39.15 -36.29 -10.61
CA THR A 296 -39.35 -37.26 -11.72
C THR A 296 -40.20 -38.43 -11.29
N MET A 297 -40.01 -38.92 -10.06
CA MET A 297 -40.84 -40.00 -9.50
C MET A 297 -42.30 -39.55 -9.31
N ILE A 298 -42.52 -38.43 -8.67
CA ILE A 298 -43.86 -37.82 -8.47
C ILE A 298 -44.57 -37.67 -9.83
N LYS A 299 -43.87 -37.08 -10.82
CA LYS A 299 -44.43 -36.89 -12.16
C LYS A 299 -44.73 -38.25 -12.84
N GLY A 300 -43.77 -39.18 -12.80
CA GLY A 300 -43.94 -40.51 -13.43
C GLY A 300 -45.10 -41.30 -12.87
N TYR A 301 -45.20 -41.40 -11.53
CA TYR A 301 -46.33 -42.05 -10.88
C TYR A 301 -47.64 -41.31 -11.13
N GLY A 302 -47.64 -39.98 -11.14
CA GLY A 302 -48.80 -39.18 -11.51
C GLY A 302 -49.27 -39.43 -12.95
N GLU A 303 -48.36 -39.60 -13.90
CA GLU A 303 -48.67 -39.95 -15.31
C GLU A 303 -49.21 -41.38 -15.40
N VAL A 304 -48.59 -42.35 -14.72
CA VAL A 304 -49.07 -43.74 -14.65
C VAL A 304 -50.50 -43.83 -14.11
N MET A 305 -50.78 -43.17 -12.97
CA MET A 305 -52.10 -43.14 -12.36
C MET A 305 -53.16 -42.45 -13.25
N ARG A 306 -52.78 -41.47 -14.08
CA ARG A 306 -53.67 -40.78 -15.00
C ARG A 306 -53.94 -41.56 -16.26
N ASP A 307 -52.92 -42.20 -16.87
CA ASP A 307 -52.98 -42.69 -18.24
C ASP A 307 -53.23 -44.18 -18.30
N ILE A 308 -53.00 -44.93 -17.20
CA ILE A 308 -53.18 -46.40 -17.16
C ILE A 308 -54.38 -46.79 -16.27
N PRO A 309 -55.47 -47.31 -16.82
CA PRO A 309 -56.64 -47.74 -16.05
C PRO A 309 -56.28 -48.82 -15.01
N GLY A 310 -56.62 -48.54 -13.76
CA GLY A 310 -56.37 -49.46 -12.62
C GLY A 310 -55.08 -49.16 -11.83
N GLU A 311 -54.20 -48.28 -12.30
CA GLU A 311 -52.95 -47.93 -11.60
C GLU A 311 -53.14 -46.83 -10.55
N ASN A 312 -54.34 -46.32 -10.37
CA ASN A 312 -54.64 -45.39 -9.27
C ASN A 312 -54.81 -46.18 -7.96
N THR A 313 -53.72 -46.81 -7.54
CA THR A 313 -53.66 -47.67 -6.34
C THR A 313 -53.16 -46.89 -5.13
N ALA A 314 -53.44 -47.39 -3.92
CA ALA A 314 -52.95 -46.83 -2.67
C ALA A 314 -51.44 -46.85 -2.61
N GLU A 315 -50.79 -47.85 -3.20
CA GLU A 315 -49.34 -48.00 -3.27
C GLU A 315 -48.71 -46.87 -4.12
N ASN A 316 -49.26 -46.58 -5.32
CA ASN A 316 -48.74 -45.54 -6.21
C ASN A 316 -48.96 -44.14 -5.62
N ILE A 317 -50.10 -43.94 -4.95
CA ILE A 317 -50.37 -42.68 -4.19
C ILE A 317 -49.39 -42.54 -3.04
N GLN A 318 -49.09 -43.64 -2.31
CA GLN A 318 -48.14 -43.60 -1.21
C GLN A 318 -46.73 -43.18 -1.67
N VAL A 319 -46.27 -43.70 -2.82
CA VAL A 319 -44.97 -43.27 -3.38
C VAL A 319 -44.94 -41.78 -3.66
N VAL A 320 -46.03 -41.18 -4.19
CA VAL A 320 -46.11 -39.75 -4.43
C VAL A 320 -46.08 -38.95 -3.10
N ILE A 321 -46.77 -39.45 -2.07
CA ILE A 321 -46.79 -38.84 -0.73
C ILE A 321 -45.38 -38.90 -0.12
N ASP A 322 -44.72 -40.06 -0.18
CA ASP A 322 -43.40 -40.27 0.39
C ASP A 322 -42.35 -39.36 -0.29
N GLU A 323 -42.35 -39.26 -1.62
CA GLU A 323 -41.44 -38.42 -2.36
C GLU A 323 -41.69 -36.90 -2.14
N THR A 324 -42.99 -36.54 -1.93
CA THR A 324 -43.34 -35.13 -1.58
C THR A 324 -42.87 -34.77 -0.18
N THR A 325 -42.99 -35.70 0.78
CA THR A 325 -42.49 -35.55 2.14
C THR A 325 -40.99 -35.38 2.15
N ARG A 326 -40.27 -36.27 1.44
CA ARG A 326 -38.82 -36.22 1.26
C ARG A 326 -38.36 -34.92 0.64
N LEU A 327 -39.06 -34.40 -0.38
CA LEU A 327 -38.74 -33.10 -1.00
C LEU A 327 -38.90 -31.95 0.00
N SER A 328 -39.96 -32.00 0.84
CA SER A 328 -40.18 -30.99 1.88
C SER A 328 -39.07 -31.00 2.93
N GLU A 329 -38.62 -32.18 3.36
CA GLU A 329 -37.49 -32.31 4.28
C GLU A 329 -36.21 -31.77 3.68
N LEU A 330 -35.89 -32.10 2.42
CA LEU A 330 -34.71 -31.58 1.74
C LEU A 330 -34.71 -30.03 1.66
N VAL A 331 -35.85 -29.43 1.31
CA VAL A 331 -35.98 -27.96 1.27
C VAL A 331 -35.78 -27.35 2.64
N ASN A 332 -36.33 -27.94 3.70
CA ASN A 332 -36.16 -27.46 5.07
C ASN A 332 -34.69 -27.57 5.52
N ASP A 333 -34.03 -28.70 5.23
CA ASP A 333 -32.59 -28.88 5.52
C ASP A 333 -31.73 -27.82 4.83
N LEU A 334 -32.04 -27.51 3.56
CA LEU A 334 -31.34 -26.47 2.80
C LEU A 334 -31.54 -25.05 3.41
N LEU A 335 -32.79 -24.76 3.81
CA LEU A 335 -33.08 -23.46 4.46
C LEU A 335 -32.38 -23.33 5.81
N ASP A 336 -32.37 -24.40 6.62
CA ASP A 336 -31.68 -24.42 7.90
C ASP A 336 -30.17 -24.25 7.73
N LEU A 337 -29.57 -25.00 6.79
CA LEU A 337 -28.15 -24.90 6.45
C LEU A 337 -27.80 -23.48 5.98
N SER A 338 -28.63 -22.86 5.12
CA SER A 338 -28.44 -21.50 4.63
C SER A 338 -28.49 -20.46 5.76
N LYS A 339 -29.44 -20.62 6.71
CA LYS A 339 -29.57 -19.72 7.87
C LYS A 339 -28.38 -19.83 8.82
N ILE A 340 -27.90 -21.06 9.08
CA ILE A 340 -26.72 -21.32 9.92
C ILE A 340 -25.48 -20.66 9.30
N GLN A 341 -25.26 -20.82 7.99
CA GLN A 341 -24.07 -20.32 7.28
C GLN A 341 -24.04 -18.80 7.13
N SER A 342 -25.18 -18.18 6.89
CA SER A 342 -25.28 -16.72 6.79
C SER A 342 -25.15 -16.02 8.13
N GLY A 343 -25.05 -16.76 9.24
CA GLY A 343 -25.11 -16.21 10.59
C GLY A 343 -26.47 -15.56 10.91
N ALA A 344 -27.47 -15.79 10.05
CA ALA A 344 -28.81 -15.24 10.23
C ALA A 344 -29.59 -15.93 11.36
N ARG A 345 -29.22 -17.20 11.65
CA ARG A 345 -29.80 -17.94 12.78
C ARG A 345 -28.94 -17.72 14.01
N LYS A 346 -29.44 -16.92 14.93
CA LYS A 346 -28.84 -16.77 16.27
C LYS A 346 -29.39 -17.89 17.16
N ALA A 347 -28.53 -18.58 17.90
CA ALA A 347 -28.96 -19.55 18.88
C ALA A 347 -29.68 -18.83 20.04
N MET A 348 -30.83 -19.34 20.41
CA MET A 348 -31.59 -18.84 21.59
C MET A 348 -31.31 -19.78 22.77
N PHE A 349 -30.28 -19.42 23.52
CA PHE A 349 -29.83 -20.24 24.65
C PHE A 349 -30.86 -20.14 25.80
N GLU A 350 -31.25 -21.28 26.32
CA GLU A 350 -32.11 -21.42 27.50
C GLU A 350 -31.63 -22.56 28.42
N ALA A 351 -31.95 -22.47 29.69
CA ALA A 351 -31.68 -23.57 30.63
C ALA A 351 -32.78 -24.60 30.52
N PHE A 352 -32.49 -25.86 30.22
CA PHE A 352 -33.46 -26.94 30.15
C PHE A 352 -32.88 -28.28 30.59
N ASP A 353 -33.80 -29.21 30.99
CA ASP A 353 -33.49 -30.58 31.31
C ASP A 353 -33.25 -31.36 30.00
N LEU A 354 -31.96 -31.62 29.67
CA LEU A 354 -31.56 -32.39 28.48
C LEU A 354 -32.08 -33.80 28.55
N THR A 355 -32.05 -34.45 29.71
CA THR A 355 -32.53 -35.81 29.88
C THR A 355 -34.01 -35.94 29.53
N ALA A 356 -34.84 -35.01 30.06
CA ALA A 356 -36.27 -34.96 29.72
C ALA A 356 -36.51 -34.71 28.21
N ALA A 357 -35.68 -33.86 27.60
CA ALA A 357 -35.74 -33.57 26.16
C ALA A 357 -35.39 -34.81 25.32
N VAL A 358 -34.34 -35.58 25.66
CA VAL A 358 -34.01 -36.86 25.02
C VAL A 358 -35.14 -37.84 25.21
N GLU A 359 -35.69 -38.03 26.40
CA GLU A 359 -36.85 -38.89 26.67
C GLU A 359 -38.07 -38.52 25.82
N GLU A 360 -38.32 -37.24 25.58
CA GLU A 360 -39.39 -36.75 24.69
C GLU A 360 -39.15 -37.18 23.24
N VAL A 361 -37.92 -37.06 22.75
CA VAL A 361 -37.53 -37.54 21.41
C VAL A 361 -37.72 -39.03 21.30
N MET A 362 -37.23 -39.79 22.27
CA MET A 362 -37.36 -41.27 22.27
C MET A 362 -38.80 -41.74 22.18
N ARG A 363 -39.72 -41.10 22.88
CA ARG A 363 -41.16 -41.46 22.77
C ARG A 363 -41.74 -41.34 21.36
N ARG A 364 -41.20 -40.49 20.51
CA ARG A 364 -41.62 -40.37 19.11
C ARG A 364 -41.19 -41.57 18.27
N TYR A 365 -40.12 -42.26 18.67
CA TYR A 365 -39.63 -43.46 18.00
C TYR A 365 -40.27 -44.78 18.53
N ASP A 366 -41.15 -44.74 19.55
CA ASP A 366 -41.87 -45.92 20.08
C ASP A 366 -42.68 -46.63 18.98
N ALA A 367 -43.24 -45.86 18.02
CA ALA A 367 -43.96 -46.42 16.87
C ALA A 367 -43.06 -47.23 15.93
N PHE A 368 -41.82 -46.81 15.75
CA PHE A 368 -40.83 -47.55 14.95
C PHE A 368 -40.45 -48.87 15.62
N THR A 369 -40.28 -48.84 16.94
CA THR A 369 -39.99 -50.02 17.74
C THR A 369 -41.15 -51.02 17.67
N SER A 370 -42.41 -50.53 17.78
CA SER A 370 -43.59 -51.40 17.85
C SER A 370 -44.01 -51.99 16.50
N HIS A 371 -43.80 -51.27 15.37
CA HIS A 371 -44.38 -51.65 14.07
C HIS A 371 -43.34 -52.09 13.03
N GLN A 372 -42.06 -51.64 13.16
CA GLN A 372 -41.04 -51.88 12.17
C GLN A 372 -39.88 -52.78 12.66
N GLY A 373 -39.95 -53.25 13.93
CA GLY A 373 -38.97 -54.19 14.48
C GLY A 373 -37.65 -53.60 14.91
N TYR A 374 -37.55 -52.26 14.98
CA TYR A 374 -36.33 -51.61 15.49
C TYR A 374 -36.22 -51.75 17.01
N HIS A 375 -34.99 -51.86 17.50
CA HIS A 375 -34.65 -51.88 18.92
C HIS A 375 -33.94 -50.56 19.27
N ILE A 376 -34.74 -49.53 19.62
CA ILE A 376 -34.21 -48.19 19.94
C ILE A 376 -34.24 -48.02 21.47
N THR A 377 -33.08 -47.91 22.11
CA THR A 377 -32.98 -47.85 23.58
C THR A 377 -32.29 -46.54 24.03
N PHE A 378 -32.77 -46.01 25.17
CA PHE A 378 -32.12 -44.88 25.82
C PHE A 378 -31.58 -45.29 27.19
N ILE A 379 -30.30 -45.01 27.42
CA ILE A 379 -29.63 -45.29 28.69
C ILE A 379 -29.05 -44.00 29.23
N SER A 380 -29.42 -43.69 30.47
CA SER A 380 -28.87 -42.50 31.17
C SER A 380 -28.37 -42.92 32.56
N ASN A 381 -27.21 -42.39 32.94
CA ASN A 381 -26.67 -42.61 34.27
C ASN A 381 -27.12 -41.53 35.28
N GLU A 382 -27.40 -40.29 34.80
CA GLU A 382 -27.73 -39.14 35.64
C GLU A 382 -28.51 -38.10 34.83
N ARG A 383 -29.41 -37.35 35.47
CA ARG A 383 -30.10 -36.19 34.87
C ARG A 383 -29.16 -35.03 34.69
N ALA A 384 -29.26 -34.33 33.57
CA ALA A 384 -28.43 -33.18 33.26
C ALA A 384 -29.25 -32.00 32.78
N ASN A 385 -29.00 -30.85 33.38
CA ASN A 385 -29.48 -29.57 32.88
C ASN A 385 -28.38 -28.88 32.10
N VAL A 386 -28.71 -28.27 30.96
CA VAL A 386 -27.75 -27.61 30.08
C VAL A 386 -28.26 -26.22 29.71
N PHE A 387 -27.33 -25.34 29.27
CA PHE A 387 -27.65 -24.04 28.72
C PHE A 387 -27.38 -24.05 27.23
N ALA A 388 -28.41 -24.21 26.42
CA ALA A 388 -28.29 -24.38 24.99
C ALA A 388 -29.61 -23.98 24.28
N ASP A 389 -29.58 -23.84 22.95
CA ASP A 389 -30.84 -23.72 22.19
C ASP A 389 -31.51 -25.10 22.10
N ARG A 390 -32.60 -25.27 22.86
CA ARG A 390 -33.31 -26.54 22.93
C ARG A 390 -33.76 -27.04 21.57
N SER A 391 -34.23 -26.15 20.68
CA SER A 391 -34.75 -26.54 19.37
C SER A 391 -33.63 -27.05 18.47
N MET A 392 -32.44 -26.44 18.51
CA MET A 392 -31.27 -26.85 17.75
C MET A 392 -30.68 -28.15 18.28
N ILE A 393 -30.60 -28.34 19.59
CA ILE A 393 -30.11 -29.59 20.20
C ILE A 393 -31.06 -30.75 19.89
N LEU A 394 -32.37 -30.54 19.92
CA LEU A 394 -33.33 -31.55 19.46
C LEU A 394 -33.14 -31.91 17.97
N GLN A 395 -32.85 -30.91 17.13
CA GLN A 395 -32.55 -31.16 15.71
C GLN A 395 -31.27 -32.02 15.54
N VAL A 396 -30.22 -31.77 16.35
CA VAL A 396 -29.03 -32.63 16.39
C VAL A 396 -29.41 -34.06 16.72
N LEU A 397 -30.19 -34.29 17.79
CA LEU A 397 -30.63 -35.62 18.20
C LEU A 397 -31.42 -36.32 17.10
N TYR A 398 -32.40 -35.66 16.48
CA TYR A 398 -33.16 -36.23 15.38
C TYR A 398 -32.27 -36.65 14.21
N ASN A 399 -31.32 -35.81 13.82
CA ASN A 399 -30.40 -36.12 12.71
C ASN A 399 -29.51 -37.31 13.05
N LEU A 400 -28.99 -37.42 14.26
CA LEU A 400 -28.14 -38.54 14.66
C LEU A 400 -28.93 -39.83 14.78
N ILE A 401 -30.13 -39.81 15.38
CA ILE A 401 -30.99 -41.00 15.52
C ILE A 401 -31.48 -41.49 14.15
N ASN A 402 -31.94 -40.58 13.28
CA ASN A 402 -32.36 -40.96 11.92
C ASN A 402 -31.18 -41.53 11.12
N ASN A 403 -29.98 -40.95 11.29
CA ASN A 403 -28.78 -41.52 10.67
C ASN A 403 -28.53 -42.95 11.18
N ALA A 404 -28.57 -43.20 12.47
CA ALA A 404 -28.40 -44.52 13.06
C ALA A 404 -29.47 -45.51 12.58
N ILE A 405 -30.75 -45.12 12.46
CA ILE A 405 -31.85 -45.95 11.93
C ILE A 405 -31.59 -46.33 10.46
N ASN A 406 -31.07 -45.39 9.66
CA ASN A 406 -30.83 -45.64 8.22
C ASN A 406 -29.63 -46.55 7.97
N TYR A 407 -28.63 -46.54 8.86
CA TYR A 407 -27.37 -47.29 8.66
C TYR A 407 -27.19 -48.50 9.59
N THR A 408 -28.10 -48.72 10.56
CA THR A 408 -28.02 -49.88 11.45
C THR A 408 -28.05 -51.21 10.69
N GLY A 409 -27.49 -52.25 11.28
CA GLY A 409 -27.40 -53.59 10.73
C GLY A 409 -28.75 -54.35 10.66
N GLU A 410 -28.69 -55.66 10.41
CA GLU A 410 -29.87 -56.55 10.32
C GLU A 410 -30.59 -56.71 11.68
N ASP A 411 -29.90 -56.46 12.76
CA ASP A 411 -30.45 -56.52 14.12
C ASP A 411 -31.30 -55.28 14.47
N LEU A 412 -31.33 -54.25 13.60
CA LEU A 412 -32.12 -53.02 13.72
C LEU A 412 -31.95 -52.33 15.07
N SER A 413 -30.73 -52.39 15.63
CA SER A 413 -30.43 -51.88 16.98
C SER A 413 -29.82 -50.51 16.94
N VAL A 414 -30.37 -49.57 17.73
CA VAL A 414 -29.88 -48.22 17.92
C VAL A 414 -29.86 -47.91 19.42
N THR A 415 -28.70 -47.49 19.93
CA THR A 415 -28.57 -47.14 21.35
C THR A 415 -28.22 -45.66 21.51
N VAL A 416 -29.06 -44.93 22.25
CA VAL A 416 -28.77 -43.56 22.69
C VAL A 416 -28.30 -43.64 24.12
N CYS A 417 -27.10 -43.12 24.39
CA CYS A 417 -26.53 -43.15 25.74
C CYS A 417 -26.20 -41.70 26.21
N GLN A 418 -26.65 -41.37 27.42
CA GLN A 418 -26.28 -40.15 28.10
C GLN A 418 -25.34 -40.48 29.27
N SER A 419 -24.23 -39.80 29.33
CA SER A 419 -23.30 -39.94 30.47
C SER A 419 -22.81 -38.57 30.94
N VAL A 420 -22.83 -38.37 32.23
CA VAL A 420 -22.30 -37.16 32.88
C VAL A 420 -20.96 -37.47 33.49
N ARG A 421 -19.92 -36.71 33.12
CA ARG A 421 -18.56 -36.79 33.65
C ARG A 421 -17.91 -35.42 33.67
N GLU A 422 -17.23 -35.10 34.77
CA GLU A 422 -16.40 -33.89 34.91
C GLU A 422 -17.11 -32.58 34.51
N GLY A 423 -18.40 -32.46 34.88
CA GLY A 423 -19.19 -31.25 34.57
C GLY A 423 -19.65 -31.16 33.11
N ARG A 424 -19.52 -32.22 32.34
CA ARG A 424 -20.02 -32.31 30.96
C ARG A 424 -20.99 -33.48 30.81
N VAL A 425 -22.01 -33.26 30.00
CA VAL A 425 -22.92 -34.32 29.57
C VAL A 425 -22.59 -34.69 28.14
N ARG A 426 -22.27 -35.98 27.91
CA ARG A 426 -22.06 -36.56 26.59
C ARG A 426 -23.33 -37.32 26.20
N ILE A 427 -23.84 -37.02 24.99
CA ILE A 427 -24.83 -37.82 24.31
C ILE A 427 -24.13 -38.60 23.20
N SER A 428 -24.33 -39.90 23.15
CA SER A 428 -23.84 -40.76 22.06
C SER A 428 -24.98 -41.55 21.46
N VAL A 429 -24.96 -41.67 20.11
CA VAL A 429 -25.91 -42.46 19.34
C VAL A 429 -25.11 -43.52 18.59
N THR A 430 -25.36 -44.77 18.92
CA THR A 430 -24.65 -45.96 18.37
C THR A 430 -25.57 -46.75 17.48
N ASP A 431 -25.11 -47.10 16.30
CA ASP A 431 -25.71 -48.06 15.38
C ASP A 431 -24.81 -49.31 15.28
N THR A 432 -25.39 -50.41 14.82
CA THR A 432 -24.73 -51.69 14.58
C THR A 432 -24.49 -51.97 13.10
N GLY A 433 -24.34 -50.90 12.32
CA GLY A 433 -24.17 -50.95 10.87
C GLY A 433 -22.81 -51.41 10.42
N GLU A 434 -22.52 -51.17 9.15
CA GLU A 434 -21.24 -51.59 8.54
C GLU A 434 -20.02 -50.80 9.04
N GLY A 435 -20.24 -49.74 9.77
CA GLY A 435 -19.16 -48.82 10.17
C GLY A 435 -18.60 -48.02 9.00
N ILE A 436 -17.60 -47.20 9.32
CA ILE A 436 -17.01 -46.21 8.41
C ILE A 436 -15.48 -46.42 8.43
N ALA A 437 -14.86 -46.37 7.26
CA ALA A 437 -13.41 -46.50 7.15
C ALA A 437 -12.70 -45.24 7.72
N GLU A 438 -11.52 -45.40 8.32
CA GLU A 438 -10.80 -44.35 9.02
C GLU A 438 -10.45 -43.13 8.13
N ASP A 439 -10.16 -43.35 6.86
CA ASP A 439 -9.87 -42.34 5.86
C ASP A 439 -11.10 -41.51 5.44
N GLU A 440 -12.31 -42.06 5.66
CA GLU A 440 -13.57 -41.38 5.38
C GLU A 440 -14.09 -40.53 6.56
N LEU A 441 -13.70 -40.83 7.81
CA LEU A 441 -14.18 -40.17 9.04
C LEU A 441 -14.09 -38.63 8.99
N PRO A 442 -13.03 -38.01 8.48
CA PRO A 442 -12.97 -36.53 8.36
C PRO A 442 -13.96 -35.94 7.36
N GLN A 443 -14.41 -36.78 6.38
CA GLN A 443 -15.20 -36.34 5.23
C GLN A 443 -16.70 -36.42 5.48
N ILE A 444 -17.16 -37.26 6.40
CA ILE A 444 -18.61 -37.48 6.66
C ILE A 444 -19.33 -36.21 7.17
N TRP A 445 -18.60 -35.26 7.73
CA TRP A 445 -19.11 -33.96 8.19
C TRP A 445 -19.25 -32.95 7.04
N ASN A 446 -18.72 -33.28 5.84
CA ASN A 446 -18.87 -32.46 4.66
C ASN A 446 -20.27 -32.63 4.07
N ARG A 447 -20.76 -31.59 3.42
CA ARG A 447 -22.09 -31.59 2.77
C ARG A 447 -22.13 -32.57 1.63
N TYR A 448 -23.26 -33.26 1.51
CA TYR A 448 -23.52 -34.25 0.43
C TYR A 448 -22.54 -35.41 0.39
N TYR A 449 -21.66 -35.53 1.40
CA TYR A 449 -20.79 -36.67 1.47
C TYR A 449 -21.61 -37.92 1.87
N LYS A 450 -21.50 -38.98 1.12
CA LYS A 450 -22.12 -40.30 1.39
C LYS A 450 -21.04 -41.33 1.26
N VAL A 451 -20.84 -42.12 2.28
CA VAL A 451 -20.01 -43.33 2.24
C VAL A 451 -20.67 -44.32 1.30
N ASP A 452 -19.93 -44.90 0.39
CA ASP A 452 -20.30 -45.59 -0.84
C ASP A 452 -21.64 -46.35 -0.88
N LYS A 453 -22.37 -46.18 -1.80
CA LYS A 453 -23.10 -46.58 -3.00
C LYS A 453 -23.71 -47.99 -3.04
N VAL A 454 -23.45 -48.91 -2.14
CA VAL A 454 -23.84 -50.32 -2.28
C VAL A 454 -25.14 -50.70 -1.55
N HIS A 455 -25.58 -49.89 -0.56
CA HIS A 455 -26.76 -50.23 0.25
C HIS A 455 -28.06 -49.64 -0.30
N ARG A 456 -29.06 -50.49 -0.54
CA ARG A 456 -30.42 -50.06 -0.97
C ARG A 456 -31.10 -49.11 0.03
N ARG A 457 -30.73 -49.14 1.33
CA ARG A 457 -31.23 -48.22 2.36
C ARG A 457 -30.51 -46.87 2.37
N ALA A 458 -29.24 -46.82 1.96
CA ALA A 458 -28.44 -45.57 1.90
C ALA A 458 -28.94 -44.54 0.86
N MET A 459 -29.89 -44.92 -0.02
CA MET A 459 -30.54 -43.96 -0.95
C MET A 459 -31.47 -42.97 -0.27
N ILE A 460 -31.80 -43.13 1.02
CA ILE A 460 -32.86 -42.37 1.71
C ILE A 460 -32.38 -41.07 2.37
N GLY A 461 -31.07 -40.85 2.52
CA GLY A 461 -30.56 -39.64 3.20
C GLY A 461 -30.25 -38.47 2.27
N THR A 462 -30.49 -37.23 2.72
CA THR A 462 -30.17 -35.98 2.00
C THR A 462 -28.65 -35.68 1.93
N GLY A 463 -27.85 -36.32 2.80
CA GLY A 463 -26.43 -36.01 2.96
C GLY A 463 -26.17 -34.66 3.61
N LEU A 464 -27.22 -33.98 4.12
CA LEU A 464 -27.12 -32.68 4.80
C LEU A 464 -27.17 -32.81 6.33
N GLY A 465 -27.75 -33.88 6.86
CA GLY A 465 -28.01 -34.07 8.29
C GLY A 465 -26.75 -33.89 9.16
N LEU A 466 -25.62 -34.54 8.85
CA LEU A 466 -24.37 -34.43 9.59
C LEU A 466 -23.73 -33.04 9.46
N SER A 467 -23.87 -32.36 8.33
CA SER A 467 -23.40 -31.00 8.15
C SER A 467 -24.23 -29.98 8.96
N ILE A 468 -25.52 -30.24 9.17
CA ILE A 468 -26.39 -29.47 10.06
C ILE A 468 -25.97 -29.71 11.53
N VAL A 469 -25.76 -30.99 11.90
CA VAL A 469 -25.25 -31.37 13.24
C VAL A 469 -23.97 -30.59 13.55
N LYS A 470 -22.98 -30.63 12.68
CA LYS A 470 -21.73 -29.90 12.80
C LYS A 470 -21.99 -28.41 12.99
N GLY A 471 -22.77 -27.77 12.13
CA GLY A 471 -23.02 -26.34 12.18
C GLY A 471 -23.73 -25.91 13.48
N VAL A 472 -24.68 -26.71 13.98
CA VAL A 472 -25.36 -26.46 15.26
C VAL A 472 -24.39 -26.60 16.43
N LEU A 473 -23.59 -27.66 16.48
CA LEU A 473 -22.64 -27.90 17.57
C LEU A 473 -21.50 -26.86 17.60
N GLU A 474 -21.02 -26.41 16.44
CA GLU A 474 -20.09 -25.30 16.34
C GLU A 474 -20.66 -23.97 16.86
N LEU A 475 -21.95 -23.68 16.60
CA LEU A 475 -22.64 -22.52 17.18
C LEU A 475 -22.75 -22.58 18.71
N HIS A 476 -22.78 -23.78 19.27
CA HIS A 476 -22.82 -24.02 20.71
C HIS A 476 -21.42 -24.16 21.35
N ASN A 477 -20.34 -24.04 20.56
CA ASN A 477 -18.96 -24.36 20.99
C ASN A 477 -18.85 -25.76 21.62
N ALA A 478 -19.70 -26.70 21.22
CA ALA A 478 -19.79 -28.05 21.73
C ALA A 478 -18.75 -28.97 21.09
N ALA A 479 -18.11 -29.83 21.87
CA ALA A 479 -17.26 -30.89 21.33
C ALA A 479 -18.14 -31.97 20.70
N TYR A 480 -17.72 -32.51 19.57
CA TYR A 480 -18.41 -33.57 18.86
C TYR A 480 -17.44 -34.50 18.11
N GLY A 481 -17.87 -35.70 17.81
CA GLY A 481 -17.03 -36.64 17.09
C GLY A 481 -17.77 -37.91 16.70
N ILE A 482 -17.00 -38.83 16.17
CA ILE A 482 -17.43 -40.16 15.79
C ILE A 482 -16.37 -41.20 16.19
N GLU A 483 -16.82 -42.36 16.63
CA GLU A 483 -16.02 -43.55 16.84
C GLU A 483 -16.66 -44.65 15.96
N SER A 484 -15.92 -45.20 14.99
CA SER A 484 -16.46 -46.18 14.06
C SER A 484 -15.36 -47.13 13.60
N GLN A 485 -15.74 -48.40 13.43
CA GLN A 485 -14.90 -49.46 12.87
C GLN A 485 -15.70 -50.27 11.86
N VAL A 486 -15.08 -50.55 10.70
CA VAL A 486 -15.73 -51.31 9.64
C VAL A 486 -16.16 -52.68 10.18
N GLY A 487 -17.46 -53.01 10.03
CA GLY A 487 -18.09 -54.25 10.50
C GLY A 487 -18.59 -54.21 11.96
N GLU A 488 -18.36 -53.12 12.72
CA GLU A 488 -18.80 -53.03 14.13
C GLU A 488 -19.85 -51.93 14.37
N GLY A 489 -20.13 -51.08 13.37
CA GLY A 489 -21.05 -49.96 13.47
C GLY A 489 -20.37 -48.61 13.75
N SER A 490 -21.19 -47.60 14.09
CA SER A 490 -20.72 -46.25 14.34
C SER A 490 -21.36 -45.65 15.59
N THR A 491 -20.59 -44.84 16.30
CA THR A 491 -21.03 -44.08 17.46
C THR A 491 -20.76 -42.58 17.24
N PHE A 492 -21.82 -41.81 17.01
CA PHE A 492 -21.75 -40.35 16.94
C PHE A 492 -21.99 -39.77 18.32
N TRP A 493 -21.23 -38.76 18.71
CA TRP A 493 -21.35 -38.17 20.03
C TRP A 493 -21.14 -36.65 20.02
N PHE A 494 -21.75 -35.98 21.01
CA PHE A 494 -21.48 -34.57 21.33
C PHE A 494 -21.49 -34.34 22.84
N GLU A 495 -20.87 -33.25 23.29
CA GLU A 495 -20.79 -32.88 24.69
C GLU A 495 -21.26 -31.45 24.91
N LEU A 496 -22.02 -31.24 25.99
CA LEU A 496 -22.46 -29.92 26.47
C LEU A 496 -22.03 -29.76 27.93
N ASP A 497 -21.81 -28.53 28.36
CA ASP A 497 -21.52 -28.23 29.75
C ASP A 497 -22.80 -28.38 30.60
N VAL A 498 -22.68 -29.05 31.74
CA VAL A 498 -23.79 -29.22 32.70
C VAL A 498 -23.92 -27.94 33.50
N LEU A 499 -25.15 -27.43 33.60
CA LEU A 499 -25.49 -26.33 34.49
C LEU A 499 -25.50 -26.83 35.94
N ASP A 500 -24.50 -26.41 36.74
CA ASP A 500 -24.59 -26.55 38.19
C ASP A 500 -25.74 -25.69 38.71
N SER A 501 -26.51 -26.26 39.66
CA SER A 501 -27.69 -25.60 40.27
C SER A 501 -27.39 -24.22 40.89
N ALA A 502 -26.12 -23.90 41.10
CA ALA A 502 -25.69 -22.59 41.60
C ALA A 502 -25.40 -21.56 40.44
N GLN A 503 -25.06 -22.01 39.25
CA GLN A 503 -24.75 -21.13 38.09
C GLN A 503 -26.01 -20.74 37.31
N GLY A 504 -27.02 -21.61 37.27
CA GLY A 504 -28.28 -21.33 36.57
C GLY A 504 -29.06 -20.10 37.08
N ALA A 505 -28.93 -19.78 38.38
CA ALA A 505 -29.56 -18.60 38.95
C ALA A 505 -28.87 -17.27 38.59
N HIS A 506 -27.56 -17.29 38.30
CA HIS A 506 -26.79 -16.09 37.95
C HIS A 506 -26.93 -15.69 36.47
N GLN A 507 -26.95 -16.66 35.57
CA GLN A 507 -27.07 -16.39 34.12
C GLN A 507 -28.47 -15.97 33.71
N THR A 508 -29.52 -16.43 34.45
CA THR A 508 -30.88 -15.97 34.20
C THR A 508 -31.09 -14.51 34.62
N LEU A 509 -30.30 -13.99 35.58
CA LEU A 509 -30.39 -12.61 36.04
C LEU A 509 -29.64 -11.63 35.10
N GLU A 510 -28.53 -12.04 34.48
CA GLU A 510 -27.80 -11.19 33.51
C GLU A 510 -28.55 -11.00 32.18
N GLN A 511 -29.39 -11.97 31.78
CA GLN A 511 -30.19 -11.85 30.55
C GLN A 511 -31.49 -11.05 30.72
N LEU A 512 -31.87 -10.71 31.95
CA LEU A 512 -33.03 -9.81 32.24
C LEU A 512 -32.59 -8.33 32.31
N GLU A 513 -31.28 -8.05 32.27
CA GLU A 513 -30.75 -6.67 32.34
C GLU A 513 -30.23 -6.13 30.98
N ASP A 514 -30.19 -6.93 29.92
CA ASP A 514 -29.88 -6.53 28.53
C ASP A 514 -31.14 -6.60 27.64
#